data_6f34c39c53b2046e98c9c360f9a584cb
#
_entry.id   6f34c39c53b2046e98c9c360f9a584cb
#
_cell.length_a   1.000
_cell.length_b   1.000
_cell.length_c   1.000
_cell.angle_alpha   90.00
_cell.angle_beta   90.00
_cell.angle_gamma   90.00
#
_symmetry.space_group_name_H-M   'P 1'
#
loop_
_entity.id
_entity.type
_entity.pdbx_description
1 polymer ?
#
loop_
_entity_poly.entity_id
_entity_poly.type
_entity_poly.pdbx_seq_one_letter_code
_entity_poly.pdbx_strand_id
1 'polypeptide(L)'
;SAVEKLKEKYEGTRLGRQELYAEVLEDVVGALWNRTQLQKALHKSIDPIPNYRRVVVAIDPAVTSKAESNETGIIVVGIGTDDKFYVIDDVSGRYTPDAWSKVAIQTYYKYDADKIIAEVNNGGDLVEKVIRTNDRNISYGSVRATKGKYIRAEPISALYEQERVKHLKPFPFLEDQMANYNPATYQGSPDRLDALVWGLTELSTRSGNIYWRVS
;
A
#
# COMPACT_ATOMS: atom_id res chain seq x y z
N SER A 1 14.94 -21.13 -14.63
CA SER A 1 13.66 -21.45 -15.31
C SER A 1 12.57 -20.48 -14.89
N ALA A 2 11.40 -20.48 -15.56
CA ALA A 2 10.25 -19.65 -15.16
C ALA A 2 9.77 -20.02 -13.75
N VAL A 3 9.88 -21.27 -13.35
CA VAL A 3 9.52 -21.79 -12.01
C VAL A 3 10.46 -21.25 -10.93
N GLU A 4 11.75 -21.11 -11.21
CA GLU A 4 12.72 -20.55 -10.26
C GLU A 4 12.46 -19.07 -10.00
N LYS A 5 12.16 -18.30 -11.06
CA LYS A 5 11.77 -16.89 -10.92
C LYS A 5 10.46 -16.71 -10.15
N LEU A 6 9.50 -17.62 -10.30
CA LEU A 6 8.29 -17.66 -9.50
C LEU A 6 8.59 -17.96 -8.03
N LYS A 7 9.43 -18.95 -7.76
CA LYS A 7 9.88 -19.28 -6.39
C LYS A 7 10.54 -18.07 -5.72
N GLU A 8 11.53 -17.45 -6.35
CA GLU A 8 12.19 -16.24 -5.82
C GLU A 8 11.20 -15.09 -5.52
N LYS A 9 10.18 -14.94 -6.37
CA LYS A 9 9.21 -13.85 -6.24
C LYS A 9 8.21 -14.06 -5.11
N TYR A 10 7.83 -15.30 -4.83
CA TYR A 10 6.74 -15.61 -3.89
C TYR A 10 7.22 -16.40 -2.66
N GLU A 11 8.47 -16.81 -2.61
CA GLU A 11 9.05 -17.52 -1.48
C GLU A 11 8.96 -16.69 -0.21
N GLY A 12 8.43 -17.28 0.86
CA GLY A 12 8.22 -16.60 2.13
C GLY A 12 6.85 -15.96 2.32
N THR A 13 6.03 -15.79 1.26
CA THR A 13 4.64 -15.35 1.41
C THR A 13 3.69 -16.53 1.64
N ARG A 14 2.53 -16.27 2.27
CA ARG A 14 1.47 -17.29 2.38
C ARG A 14 0.93 -17.69 1.01
N LEU A 15 0.73 -16.72 0.11
CA LEU A 15 0.31 -16.99 -1.26
C LEU A 15 1.33 -17.87 -2.01
N GLY A 16 2.61 -17.57 -1.84
CA GLY A 16 3.68 -18.42 -2.40
C GLY A 16 3.63 -19.85 -1.88
N ARG A 17 3.40 -20.06 -0.58
CA ARG A 17 3.21 -21.41 -0.04
C ARG A 17 1.98 -22.10 -0.62
N GLN A 18 0.86 -21.40 -0.75
CA GLN A 18 -0.35 -21.96 -1.35
C GLN A 18 -0.12 -22.42 -2.79
N GLU A 19 0.52 -21.59 -3.61
CA GLU A 19 0.72 -21.88 -5.03
C GLU A 19 1.89 -22.84 -5.30
N LEU A 20 2.98 -22.72 -4.54
CA LEU A 20 4.18 -23.53 -4.73
C LEU A 20 4.13 -24.88 -4.01
N TYR A 21 3.43 -24.95 -2.88
CA TYR A 21 3.40 -26.14 -2.02
C TYR A 21 2.01 -26.72 -1.83
N ALA A 22 1.00 -26.15 -2.53
CA ALA A 22 -0.42 -26.56 -2.43
C ALA A 22 -0.95 -26.54 -0.98
N GLU A 23 -0.45 -25.63 -0.14
CA GLU A 23 -0.96 -25.44 1.20
C GLU A 23 -2.32 -24.78 1.19
N VAL A 24 -3.26 -25.27 1.99
CA VAL A 24 -4.54 -24.59 2.23
C VAL A 24 -4.30 -23.47 3.25
N LEU A 25 -4.51 -22.23 2.81
CA LEU A 25 -4.38 -21.06 3.69
C LEU A 25 -5.72 -20.73 4.31
N GLU A 26 -5.80 -20.80 5.64
CA GLU A 26 -6.96 -20.36 6.39
C GLU A 26 -6.89 -18.84 6.63
N ASP A 27 -8.05 -18.18 6.66
CA ASP A 27 -8.15 -16.79 7.03
C ASP A 27 -7.80 -16.61 8.52
N VAL A 28 -7.10 -15.54 8.85
CA VAL A 28 -6.78 -15.20 10.24
C VAL A 28 -8.03 -14.67 10.92
N VAL A 29 -8.44 -15.29 12.00
CA VAL A 29 -9.61 -14.86 12.79
C VAL A 29 -9.40 -13.43 13.28
N GLY A 30 -10.38 -12.56 13.02
CA GLY A 30 -10.33 -11.14 13.37
C GLY A 30 -9.44 -10.27 12.49
N ALA A 31 -8.88 -10.80 11.38
CA ALA A 31 -8.23 -9.97 10.38
C ALA A 31 -9.24 -9.02 9.71
N LEU A 32 -8.79 -7.79 9.37
CA LEU A 32 -9.65 -6.82 8.68
C LEU A 32 -9.94 -7.19 7.22
N TRP A 33 -9.07 -7.94 6.59
CA TRP A 33 -9.25 -8.46 5.23
C TRP A 33 -9.17 -9.98 5.22
N ASN A 34 -9.94 -10.60 4.34
CA ASN A 34 -9.86 -12.02 4.06
C ASN A 34 -9.49 -12.27 2.59
N ARG A 35 -9.06 -13.49 2.28
CA ARG A 35 -8.60 -13.84 0.93
C ARG A 35 -9.70 -13.75 -0.12
N THR A 36 -10.93 -14.04 0.24
CA THR A 36 -12.08 -13.91 -0.67
C THR A 36 -12.30 -12.46 -1.10
N GLN A 37 -12.19 -11.50 -0.17
CA GLN A 37 -12.25 -10.07 -0.49
C GLN A 37 -11.12 -9.66 -1.43
N LEU A 38 -9.88 -10.12 -1.16
CA LEU A 38 -8.71 -9.80 -1.99
C LEU A 38 -8.82 -10.41 -3.39
N GLN A 39 -9.35 -11.62 -3.53
CA GLN A 39 -9.63 -12.22 -4.84
C GLN A 39 -10.69 -11.43 -5.63
N LYS A 40 -11.74 -10.94 -4.98
CA LYS A 40 -12.75 -10.05 -5.61
C LYS A 40 -12.18 -8.69 -5.99
N ALA A 41 -11.18 -8.21 -5.25
CA ALA A 41 -10.49 -6.98 -5.57
C ALA A 41 -9.59 -7.10 -6.80
N LEU A 42 -9.15 -8.28 -7.19
CA LEU A 42 -8.32 -8.46 -8.38
C LEU A 42 -9.07 -8.00 -9.63
N HIS A 43 -8.47 -7.05 -10.36
CA HIS A 43 -9.00 -6.54 -11.61
C HIS A 43 -8.97 -7.64 -12.68
N LYS A 44 -10.08 -7.83 -13.37
CA LYS A 44 -10.15 -8.80 -14.45
C LYS A 44 -9.53 -8.19 -15.71
N SER A 45 -8.70 -8.93 -16.40
CA SER A 45 -8.01 -8.44 -17.60
C SER A 45 -8.95 -8.01 -18.74
N ILE A 46 -10.20 -8.49 -18.72
CA ILE A 46 -11.22 -8.12 -19.70
C ILE A 46 -11.88 -6.77 -19.38
N ASP A 47 -11.81 -6.30 -18.12
CA ASP A 47 -12.41 -5.03 -17.74
C ASP A 47 -11.49 -3.88 -18.18
N PRO A 48 -12.04 -2.78 -18.73
CA PRO A 48 -11.23 -1.64 -19.08
C PRO A 48 -10.68 -0.97 -17.81
N ILE A 49 -9.42 -0.53 -17.85
CA ILE A 49 -8.85 0.33 -16.81
C ILE A 49 -9.29 1.77 -17.13
N PRO A 50 -10.00 2.45 -16.23
CA PRO A 50 -10.44 3.83 -16.46
C PRO A 50 -9.26 4.79 -16.42
N ASN A 51 -9.46 5.98 -16.97
CA ASN A 51 -8.54 7.09 -16.72
C ASN A 51 -8.58 7.45 -15.22
N TYR A 52 -7.43 7.80 -14.67
CA TYR A 52 -7.34 8.24 -13.29
C TYR A 52 -7.60 9.75 -13.19
N ARG A 53 -8.42 10.14 -12.22
CA ARG A 53 -8.57 11.56 -11.85
C ARG A 53 -7.42 12.04 -10.97
N ARG A 54 -6.82 11.11 -10.24
CA ARG A 54 -5.69 11.38 -9.37
C ARG A 54 -4.91 10.10 -9.08
N VAL A 55 -3.59 10.21 -9.05
CA VAL A 55 -2.65 9.15 -8.67
C VAL A 55 -1.74 9.65 -7.55
N VAL A 56 -1.51 8.82 -6.55
CA VAL A 56 -0.67 9.13 -5.39
C VAL A 56 0.33 8.01 -5.16
N VAL A 57 1.58 8.37 -4.88
CA VAL A 57 2.60 7.46 -4.35
C VAL A 57 2.63 7.64 -2.83
N ALA A 58 2.25 6.62 -2.10
CA ALA A 58 2.23 6.64 -0.63
C ALA A 58 3.42 5.89 -0.05
N ILE A 59 4.06 6.48 0.94
CA ILE A 59 5.26 5.93 1.58
C ILE A 59 5.02 5.77 3.07
N ASP A 60 5.33 4.59 3.60
CA ASP A 60 5.57 4.35 5.02
C ASP A 60 7.08 4.09 5.23
N PRO A 61 7.87 5.11 5.57
CA PRO A 61 9.32 4.99 5.63
C PRO A 61 9.76 4.23 6.88
N ALA A 62 10.70 3.30 6.73
CA ALA A 62 11.39 2.69 7.86
C ALA A 62 12.20 3.74 8.63
N VAL A 63 11.77 4.11 9.83
CA VAL A 63 12.32 5.24 10.61
C VAL A 63 13.48 4.84 11.53
N THR A 64 13.89 3.56 11.56
CA THR A 64 14.92 3.10 12.49
C THR A 64 16.31 3.10 11.89
N SER A 65 17.30 3.52 12.69
CA SER A 65 18.73 3.52 12.35
C SER A 65 19.33 2.12 12.08
N LYS A 66 18.54 1.06 12.30
CA LYS A 66 18.86 -0.31 11.85
C LYS A 66 18.26 -0.53 10.46
N ALA A 67 18.77 0.19 9.48
CA ALA A 67 18.28 0.24 8.09
C ALA A 67 18.22 -1.11 7.38
N GLU A 68 18.82 -2.17 7.92
CA GLU A 68 18.84 -3.49 7.28
C GLU A 68 17.67 -4.40 7.65
N SER A 69 16.83 -4.04 8.64
CA SER A 69 15.79 -4.93 9.15
C SER A 69 14.36 -4.55 8.80
N ASN A 70 14.07 -3.29 8.50
CA ASN A 70 12.71 -2.83 8.26
C ASN A 70 12.46 -2.53 6.77
N GLU A 71 11.29 -2.93 6.31
CA GLU A 71 10.81 -2.65 4.97
C GLU A 71 10.30 -1.20 4.89
N THR A 72 10.48 -0.55 3.75
CA THR A 72 9.78 0.70 3.43
C THR A 72 8.59 0.38 2.54
N GLY A 73 7.39 0.68 3.00
CA GLY A 73 6.19 0.56 2.20
C GLY A 73 6.12 1.68 1.15
N ILE A 74 5.98 1.32 -0.13
CA ILE A 74 5.78 2.28 -1.23
C ILE A 74 4.71 1.73 -2.15
N ILE A 75 3.51 2.31 -2.08
CA ILE A 75 2.34 1.85 -2.83
C ILE A 75 1.83 2.97 -3.75
N VAL A 76 1.51 2.61 -4.98
CA VAL A 76 0.88 3.52 -5.94
C VAL A 76 -0.61 3.24 -5.98
N VAL A 77 -1.40 4.26 -5.72
CA VAL A 77 -2.86 4.19 -5.74
C VAL A 77 -3.46 5.29 -6.61
N GLY A 78 -4.57 5.00 -7.26
CA GLY A 78 -5.30 5.97 -8.05
C GLY A 78 -6.80 5.93 -7.78
N ILE A 79 -7.50 7.04 -8.08
CA ILE A 79 -8.95 7.07 -8.16
C ILE A 79 -9.35 7.24 -9.62
N GLY A 80 -10.18 6.32 -10.10
CA GLY A 80 -10.65 6.32 -11.48
C GLY A 80 -11.80 7.31 -11.72
N THR A 81 -12.11 7.55 -12.99
CA THR A 81 -13.29 8.31 -13.41
C THR A 81 -14.60 7.58 -13.10
N ASP A 82 -14.54 6.30 -12.79
CA ASP A 82 -15.63 5.44 -12.32
C ASP A 82 -15.85 5.46 -10.80
N ASP A 83 -15.17 6.35 -10.07
CA ASP A 83 -15.22 6.50 -8.61
C ASP A 83 -14.70 5.28 -7.82
N LYS A 84 -13.99 4.36 -8.47
CA LYS A 84 -13.29 3.27 -7.80
C LYS A 84 -11.84 3.62 -7.54
N PHE A 85 -11.28 2.98 -6.53
CA PHE A 85 -9.87 3.07 -6.18
C PHE A 85 -9.09 1.91 -6.81
N TYR A 86 -7.87 2.17 -7.21
CA TYR A 86 -6.99 1.21 -7.87
C TYR A 86 -5.65 1.15 -7.17
N VAL A 87 -5.25 -0.06 -6.76
CA VAL A 87 -3.86 -0.34 -6.37
C VAL A 87 -3.11 -0.64 -7.66
N ILE A 88 -2.23 0.27 -8.03
CA ILE A 88 -1.56 0.28 -9.35
C ILE A 88 -0.24 -0.46 -9.28
N ASP A 89 0.57 -0.20 -8.26
CA ASP A 89 1.85 -0.87 -8.07
C ASP A 89 2.27 -0.93 -6.60
N ASP A 90 3.11 -1.92 -6.29
CA ASP A 90 3.79 -2.09 -5.01
C ASP A 90 5.29 -2.20 -5.29
N VAL A 91 6.03 -1.16 -4.97
CA VAL A 91 7.48 -1.07 -5.13
C VAL A 91 8.19 -1.01 -3.77
N SER A 92 7.52 -1.50 -2.75
CA SER A 92 8.06 -1.61 -1.40
C SER A 92 9.28 -2.52 -1.35
N GLY A 93 10.14 -2.30 -0.38
CA GLY A 93 11.32 -3.11 -0.21
C GLY A 93 12.20 -2.64 0.95
N ARG A 94 13.32 -3.33 1.14
CA ARG A 94 14.35 -2.93 2.11
C ARG A 94 15.30 -1.96 1.44
N TYR A 95 15.21 -0.71 1.84
CA TYR A 95 15.95 0.38 1.22
C TYR A 95 16.71 1.20 2.26
N THR A 96 17.83 1.75 1.87
CA THR A 96 18.42 2.90 2.58
C THR A 96 17.55 4.15 2.34
N PRO A 97 17.67 5.21 3.18
CA PRO A 97 16.92 6.45 2.97
C PRO A 97 17.07 7.05 1.58
N ASP A 98 18.28 7.11 1.05
CA ASP A 98 18.54 7.60 -0.31
C ASP A 98 17.90 6.69 -1.36
N ALA A 99 17.97 5.37 -1.19
CA ALA A 99 17.43 4.41 -2.15
C ALA A 99 15.90 4.46 -2.23
N TRP A 100 15.17 4.46 -1.10
CA TRP A 100 13.71 4.53 -1.15
C TRP A 100 13.21 5.85 -1.75
N SER A 101 13.92 6.95 -1.51
CA SER A 101 13.51 8.23 -2.07
C SER A 101 13.66 8.26 -3.61
N LYS A 102 14.74 7.69 -4.13
CA LYS A 102 14.94 7.54 -5.58
C LYS A 102 13.88 6.64 -6.21
N VAL A 103 13.57 5.50 -5.57
CA VAL A 103 12.49 4.60 -6.01
C VAL A 103 11.15 5.33 -6.04
N ALA A 104 10.81 6.07 -4.99
CA ALA A 104 9.56 6.82 -4.92
C ALA A 104 9.47 7.92 -6.00
N ILE A 105 10.57 8.65 -6.25
CA ILE A 105 10.64 9.69 -7.28
C ILE A 105 10.51 9.07 -8.68
N GLN A 106 11.23 7.99 -8.96
CA GLN A 106 11.11 7.27 -10.25
C GLN A 106 9.69 6.75 -10.46
N THR A 107 9.07 6.26 -9.42
CA THR A 107 7.68 5.75 -9.44
C THR A 107 6.69 6.90 -9.66
N TYR A 108 6.91 8.05 -9.03
CA TYR A 108 6.11 9.27 -9.23
C TYR A 108 6.07 9.67 -10.71
N TYR A 109 7.22 9.74 -11.37
CA TYR A 109 7.28 10.08 -12.80
C TYR A 109 6.76 8.95 -13.70
N LYS A 110 7.06 7.69 -13.37
CA LYS A 110 6.58 6.53 -14.15
C LYS A 110 5.05 6.48 -14.28
N TYR A 111 4.35 6.84 -13.23
CA TYR A 111 2.89 6.77 -13.17
C TYR A 111 2.20 8.14 -13.33
N ASP A 112 2.95 9.18 -13.69
CA ASP A 112 2.45 10.55 -13.77
C ASP A 112 1.62 10.93 -12.54
N ALA A 113 2.19 10.62 -11.36
CA ALA A 113 1.49 10.79 -10.11
C ALA A 113 1.37 12.27 -9.74
N ASP A 114 0.25 12.64 -9.12
CA ASP A 114 -0.01 14.03 -8.69
C ASP A 114 0.75 14.40 -7.42
N LYS A 115 1.10 13.41 -6.61
CA LYS A 115 1.70 13.67 -5.30
C LYS A 115 2.41 12.43 -4.74
N ILE A 116 3.51 12.69 -4.02
CA ILE A 116 4.07 11.75 -3.04
C ILE A 116 3.55 12.15 -1.67
N ILE A 117 3.00 11.21 -0.91
CA ILE A 117 2.68 11.39 0.50
C ILE A 117 3.49 10.43 1.36
N ALA A 118 3.90 10.88 2.55
CA ALA A 118 4.60 10.02 3.48
C ALA A 118 4.06 10.19 4.90
N GLU A 119 3.95 9.07 5.62
CA GLU A 119 3.72 9.13 7.06
C GLU A 119 4.96 9.72 7.73
N VAL A 120 4.73 10.73 8.54
CA VAL A 120 5.77 11.38 9.33
C VAL A 120 5.37 11.34 10.79
N ASN A 121 6.07 10.49 11.54
CA ASN A 121 6.03 10.51 12.99
C ASN A 121 7.07 11.53 13.51
N ASN A 122 7.60 11.36 14.69
CA ASN A 122 8.68 12.19 15.21
C ASN A 122 9.90 12.17 14.27
N GLY A 123 10.12 13.24 13.53
CA GLY A 123 11.20 13.34 12.54
C GLY A 123 10.77 13.60 11.10
N GLY A 124 9.52 14.02 10.89
CA GLY A 124 8.92 14.24 9.56
C GLY A 124 9.70 15.12 8.60
N ASP A 125 10.44 16.09 9.11
CA ASP A 125 11.31 16.96 8.31
C ASP A 125 12.41 16.17 7.58
N LEU A 126 12.82 15.00 8.11
CA LEU A 126 13.84 14.17 7.49
C LEU A 126 13.32 13.53 6.18
N VAL A 127 12.10 13.04 6.17
CA VAL A 127 11.50 12.39 4.99
C VAL A 127 11.38 13.39 3.84
N GLU A 128 10.82 14.56 4.08
CA GLU A 128 10.73 15.62 3.09
C GLU A 128 12.12 16.07 2.61
N LYS A 129 13.06 16.24 3.53
CA LYS A 129 14.44 16.63 3.20
C LYS A 129 15.12 15.62 2.28
N VAL A 130 14.96 14.32 2.53
CA VAL A 130 15.55 13.27 1.69
C VAL A 130 14.94 13.31 0.28
N ILE A 131 13.61 13.44 0.15
CA ILE A 131 12.96 13.57 -1.16
C ILE A 131 13.45 14.82 -1.88
N ARG A 132 13.43 15.99 -1.22
CA ARG A 132 13.81 17.26 -1.85
C ARG A 132 15.31 17.38 -2.15
N THR A 133 16.15 16.61 -1.49
CA THR A 133 17.58 16.51 -1.83
C THR A 133 17.76 15.83 -3.18
N ASN A 134 16.94 14.83 -3.49
CA ASN A 134 16.99 14.11 -4.76
C ASN A 134 16.20 14.81 -5.88
N ASP A 135 15.06 15.44 -5.55
CA ASP A 135 14.27 16.23 -6.49
C ASP A 135 13.43 17.30 -5.77
N ARG A 136 13.69 18.58 -6.08
CA ARG A 136 13.00 19.73 -5.48
C ARG A 136 11.61 19.98 -6.08
N ASN A 137 11.32 19.43 -7.24
CA ASN A 137 10.09 19.70 -7.99
C ASN A 137 8.95 18.76 -7.63
N ILE A 138 9.21 17.73 -6.83
CA ILE A 138 8.20 16.76 -6.41
C ILE A 138 7.08 17.46 -5.62
N SER A 139 5.83 17.21 -6.03
CA SER A 139 4.67 17.53 -5.20
C SER A 139 4.64 16.58 -4.01
N TYR A 140 4.97 17.09 -2.82
CA TYR A 140 5.09 16.30 -1.59
C TYR A 140 4.08 16.74 -0.55
N GLY A 141 3.59 15.80 0.24
CA GLY A 141 2.79 16.06 1.42
C GLY A 141 3.11 15.08 2.54
N SER A 142 3.14 15.60 3.75
CA SER A 142 3.26 14.78 4.96
C SER A 142 1.88 14.46 5.53
N VAL A 143 1.71 13.24 6.04
CA VAL A 143 0.54 12.82 6.80
C VAL A 143 0.99 12.39 8.18
N ARG A 144 0.20 12.73 9.20
CA ARG A 144 0.49 12.37 10.60
C ARG A 144 -0.60 11.49 11.16
N ALA A 145 -0.19 10.45 11.87
CA ALA A 145 -1.09 9.60 12.61
C ALA A 145 -1.66 10.36 13.81
N THR A 146 -2.92 10.79 13.71
CA THR A 146 -3.67 11.34 14.84
C THR A 146 -4.49 10.27 15.56
N LYS A 147 -4.66 9.11 14.94
CA LYS A 147 -5.44 7.97 15.44
C LYS A 147 -4.62 6.69 15.29
N GLY A 148 -4.92 5.67 16.11
CA GLY A 148 -4.26 4.37 16.04
C GLY A 148 -4.40 3.69 14.67
N LYS A 149 -3.48 2.79 14.34
CA LYS A 149 -3.45 2.06 13.05
C LYS A 149 -4.78 1.38 12.72
N TYR A 150 -5.43 0.77 13.72
CA TYR A 150 -6.74 0.14 13.55
C TYR A 150 -7.81 1.10 13.03
N ILE A 151 -7.96 2.25 13.69
CA ILE A 151 -8.98 3.24 13.35
C ILE A 151 -8.80 3.80 11.94
N ARG A 152 -7.57 3.78 11.42
CA ARG A 152 -7.27 4.20 10.05
C ARG A 152 -7.53 3.10 9.04
N ALA A 153 -7.24 1.86 9.39
CA ALA A 153 -7.35 0.71 8.51
C ALA A 153 -8.80 0.24 8.30
N GLU A 154 -9.64 0.36 9.34
CA GLU A 154 -11.05 -0.10 9.30
C GLU A 154 -11.87 0.52 8.16
N PRO A 155 -11.85 1.84 7.92
CA PRO A 155 -12.57 2.43 6.81
C PRO A 155 -12.06 1.99 5.43
N ILE A 156 -10.78 1.68 5.34
CA ILE A 156 -10.22 1.17 4.09
C ILE A 156 -10.69 -0.28 3.85
N SER A 157 -10.77 -1.10 4.91
CA SER A 157 -11.35 -2.44 4.76
C SER A 157 -12.82 -2.38 4.32
N ALA A 158 -13.59 -1.41 4.79
CA ALA A 158 -14.96 -1.20 4.34
C ALA A 158 -15.06 -0.87 2.84
N LEU A 159 -14.08 -0.15 2.26
CA LEU A 159 -14.03 0.07 0.81
C LEU A 159 -13.84 -1.24 0.03
N TYR A 160 -13.07 -2.18 0.56
CA TYR A 160 -12.93 -3.51 -0.04
C TYR A 160 -14.22 -4.33 0.07
N GLU A 161 -14.91 -4.28 1.21
CA GLU A 161 -16.22 -4.92 1.37
C GLU A 161 -17.26 -4.40 0.37
N GLN A 162 -17.20 -3.11 0.06
CA GLN A 162 -18.05 -2.45 -0.94
C GLN A 162 -17.59 -2.70 -2.38
N GLU A 163 -16.55 -3.50 -2.60
CA GLU A 163 -15.94 -3.76 -3.91
C GLU A 163 -15.48 -2.49 -4.66
N ARG A 164 -15.14 -1.45 -3.91
CA ARG A 164 -14.70 -0.15 -4.45
C ARG A 164 -13.19 -0.06 -4.67
N VAL A 165 -12.43 -1.05 -4.23
CA VAL A 165 -10.98 -1.10 -4.45
C VAL A 165 -10.65 -2.24 -5.39
N LYS A 166 -9.82 -1.97 -6.40
CA LYS A 166 -9.31 -2.98 -7.35
C LYS A 166 -7.79 -3.03 -7.31
N HIS A 167 -7.23 -4.23 -7.37
CA HIS A 167 -5.81 -4.47 -7.58
C HIS A 167 -5.59 -4.75 -9.05
N LEU A 168 -4.76 -3.95 -9.74
CA LEU A 168 -4.53 -4.14 -11.19
C LEU A 168 -3.82 -5.45 -11.52
N LYS A 169 -3.11 -6.01 -10.57
CA LYS A 169 -2.41 -7.30 -10.63
C LYS A 169 -2.32 -7.88 -9.22
N PRO A 170 -1.96 -9.15 -9.04
CA PRO A 170 -1.66 -9.69 -7.72
C PRO A 170 -0.47 -8.96 -7.07
N PHE A 171 -0.60 -8.65 -5.79
CA PHE A 171 0.45 -8.07 -4.95
C PHE A 171 0.69 -8.98 -3.73
N PRO A 172 1.40 -10.12 -3.90
CA PRO A 172 1.42 -11.18 -2.90
C PRO A 172 1.91 -10.74 -1.52
N PHE A 173 2.95 -9.91 -1.45
CA PHE A 173 3.49 -9.43 -0.17
C PHE A 173 2.55 -8.46 0.54
N LEU A 174 1.91 -7.54 -0.21
CA LEU A 174 0.89 -6.64 0.33
C LEU A 174 -0.34 -7.43 0.79
N GLU A 175 -0.84 -8.32 -0.05
CA GLU A 175 -2.03 -9.12 0.22
C GLU A 175 -1.81 -10.08 1.40
N ASP A 176 -0.59 -10.57 1.60
CA ASP A 176 -0.22 -11.33 2.79
C ASP A 176 -0.28 -10.48 4.06
N GLN A 177 0.25 -9.26 4.04
CA GLN A 177 0.13 -8.35 5.18
C GLN A 177 -1.33 -8.07 5.48
N MET A 178 -2.15 -7.79 4.45
CA MET A 178 -3.60 -7.52 4.60
C MET A 178 -4.35 -8.71 5.21
N ALA A 179 -4.18 -9.92 4.65
CA ALA A 179 -4.90 -11.12 5.10
C ALA A 179 -4.46 -11.61 6.49
N ASN A 180 -3.27 -11.20 6.96
CA ASN A 180 -2.76 -11.53 8.28
C ASN A 180 -2.99 -10.40 9.30
N TYR A 181 -3.49 -9.23 8.89
CA TYR A 181 -3.61 -8.08 9.77
C TYR A 181 -4.83 -8.18 10.68
N ASN A 182 -4.62 -8.77 11.86
CA ASN A 182 -5.52 -8.63 13.00
C ASN A 182 -4.94 -7.54 13.91
N PRO A 183 -5.62 -6.41 14.11
CA PRO A 183 -5.11 -5.29 14.90
C PRO A 183 -4.72 -5.62 16.34
N ALA A 184 -5.34 -6.67 16.92
CA ALA A 184 -5.08 -7.09 18.28
C ALA A 184 -3.86 -8.02 18.43
N THR A 185 -3.49 -8.75 17.37
CA THR A 185 -2.50 -9.84 17.47
C THR A 185 -1.36 -9.74 16.47
N TYR A 186 -1.43 -8.81 15.50
CA TYR A 186 -0.40 -8.67 14.47
C TYR A 186 0.96 -8.29 15.08
N GLN A 187 1.98 -9.06 14.73
CA GLN A 187 3.35 -8.82 15.18
C GLN A 187 4.16 -8.13 14.08
N GLY A 188 4.93 -7.11 14.48
CA GLY A 188 5.76 -6.34 13.55
C GLY A 188 5.06 -5.12 12.95
N SER A 189 5.62 -4.61 11.85
CA SER A 189 5.08 -3.46 11.12
C SER A 189 4.58 -3.91 9.75
N PRO A 190 3.29 -3.69 9.42
CA PRO A 190 2.76 -4.00 8.10
C PRO A 190 3.00 -2.82 7.15
N ASP A 191 4.27 -2.52 6.82
CA ASP A 191 4.68 -1.29 6.16
C ASP A 191 4.01 -1.08 4.79
N ARG A 192 3.78 -2.17 4.01
CA ARG A 192 3.04 -2.09 2.74
C ARG A 192 1.58 -1.76 2.96
N LEU A 193 0.94 -2.40 3.94
CA LEU A 193 -0.44 -2.14 4.31
C LEU A 193 -0.60 -0.70 4.86
N ASP A 194 0.31 -0.24 5.70
CA ASP A 194 0.28 1.13 6.22
C ASP A 194 0.38 2.15 5.09
N ALA A 195 1.29 1.96 4.13
CA ALA A 195 1.39 2.80 2.93
C ALA A 195 0.10 2.77 2.09
N LEU A 196 -0.50 1.59 1.89
CA LEU A 196 -1.79 1.46 1.19
C LEU A 196 -2.90 2.24 1.89
N VAL A 197 -3.02 2.10 3.21
CA VAL A 197 -4.03 2.80 4.02
C VAL A 197 -3.88 4.31 3.89
N TRP A 198 -2.65 4.84 3.94
CA TRP A 198 -2.40 6.27 3.74
C TRP A 198 -2.78 6.74 2.34
N GLY A 199 -2.40 6.00 1.31
CA GLY A 199 -2.72 6.35 -0.08
C GLY A 199 -4.21 6.39 -0.35
N LEU A 200 -4.95 5.36 0.06
CA LEU A 200 -6.40 5.32 -0.11
C LEU A 200 -7.13 6.35 0.76
N THR A 201 -6.62 6.64 1.96
CA THR A 201 -7.16 7.72 2.81
C THR A 201 -7.00 9.08 2.14
N GLU A 202 -5.82 9.40 1.58
CA GLU A 202 -5.58 10.68 0.87
C GLU A 202 -6.54 10.84 -0.33
N LEU A 203 -6.76 9.77 -1.10
CA LEU A 203 -7.68 9.82 -2.24
C LEU A 203 -9.14 9.95 -1.82
N SER A 204 -9.56 9.27 -0.76
CA SER A 204 -10.95 9.23 -0.31
C SER A 204 -11.39 10.54 0.37
N THR A 205 -10.53 11.17 1.15
CA THR A 205 -10.84 12.43 1.85
C THR A 205 -10.98 13.62 0.91
N ARG A 206 -10.21 13.65 -0.18
CA ARG A 206 -10.25 14.76 -1.15
C ARG A 206 -11.32 14.60 -2.22
N SER A 207 -11.82 13.39 -2.44
CA SER A 207 -12.89 13.13 -3.41
C SER A 207 -14.31 13.43 -2.88
N GLY A 208 -14.44 13.86 -1.62
CA GLY A 208 -15.74 14.12 -1.00
C GLY A 208 -16.58 12.84 -0.73
N ASN A 209 -16.02 11.66 -0.95
CA ASN A 209 -16.74 10.40 -0.95
C ASN A 209 -16.71 9.62 0.38
N ILE A 210 -16.10 10.17 1.41
CA ILE A 210 -16.19 9.63 2.77
C ILE A 210 -16.58 10.74 3.72
N TYR A 211 -17.87 10.85 4.00
CA TYR A 211 -18.36 11.63 5.13
C TYR A 211 -18.04 10.86 6.43
N TRP A 212 -16.99 11.26 7.10
CA TRP A 212 -16.80 10.88 8.49
C TRP A 212 -17.82 11.67 9.35
N ARG A 213 -19.03 11.16 9.49
CA ARG A 213 -19.85 11.56 10.63
C ARG A 213 -19.29 10.83 11.85
N VAL A 214 -18.45 11.50 12.59
CA VAL A 214 -18.19 11.17 13.97
C VAL A 214 -19.36 11.72 14.76
N SER A 215 -20.26 10.85 15.17
CA SER A 215 -21.20 11.11 16.25
C SER A 215 -20.51 10.78 17.58
#